data_4319b709e99f79cf97bd180174cca9b2
#
_entry.id   4319b709e99f79cf97bd180174cca9b2
#
_cell.length_a   1.000
_cell.length_b   1.000
_cell.length_c   1.000
_cell.angle_alpha   90.00
_cell.angle_beta   90.00
_cell.angle_gamma   90.00
#
_symmetry.space_group_name_H-M   'P 1'
#
loop_
_entity.id
_entity.type
_entity.pdbx_description
1 polymer ?
#
loop_
_entity_poly.entity_id
_entity_poly.type
_entity_poly.pdbx_seq_one_letter_code
_entity_poly.pdbx_strand_id
1 'polypeptide(L)'
;MSLCGIDEAGRGPIAGSLVMAGVILNTEIAGLNDSKVLSEKKRESLFPIILENSRYHIVSFTAHQIDEMGISKCLAAGLESIMQHIDSEDFLFDGNSTFGVRGLRTMIKADAKIPEVSAASVLAKVTRDREMVELAKKFPEYGFEGHKGYGTKTHVDAIKKHGYCEIHRKSFKLKALEPTLF
;
A
#
# COMPACT_ATOMS: atom_id res chain seq x y z
N MET A 1 -20.12 14.16 -11.76
CA MET A 1 -19.84 13.26 -10.62
C MET A 1 -18.34 13.03 -10.53
N SER A 2 -17.74 13.29 -9.38
CA SER A 2 -16.29 13.11 -9.20
C SER A 2 -16.02 11.65 -8.77
N LEU A 3 -15.16 10.96 -9.50
CA LEU A 3 -14.71 9.61 -9.15
C LEU A 3 -13.57 9.70 -8.12
N CYS A 4 -13.68 8.98 -7.02
CA CYS A 4 -12.56 8.71 -6.11
C CYS A 4 -11.95 7.35 -6.44
N GLY A 5 -10.74 7.35 -6.96
CA GLY A 5 -9.94 6.14 -7.15
C GLY A 5 -9.23 5.76 -5.86
N ILE A 6 -9.20 4.48 -5.53
CA ILE A 6 -8.56 3.95 -4.31
C ILE A 6 -7.63 2.80 -4.66
N ASP A 7 -6.44 2.78 -4.04
CA ASP A 7 -5.49 1.68 -4.14
C ASP A 7 -4.68 1.54 -2.84
N GLU A 8 -3.99 0.41 -2.68
CA GLU A 8 -3.13 0.14 -1.54
C GLU A 8 -1.70 -0.26 -1.95
N ALA A 9 -0.80 -0.11 -0.99
CA ALA A 9 0.55 -0.67 -1.03
C ALA A 9 0.88 -1.37 0.29
N GLY A 10 1.58 -2.49 0.20
CA GLY A 10 2.01 -3.19 1.41
C GLY A 10 1.04 -4.25 1.93
N ARG A 11 0.17 -4.82 1.09
CA ARG A 11 -0.73 -5.92 1.47
C ARG A 11 0.03 -7.23 1.73
N GLY A 12 1.00 -7.57 0.89
CA GLY A 12 1.74 -8.85 0.93
C GLY A 12 3.04 -8.89 1.74
N PRO A 13 3.74 -7.77 2.03
CA PRO A 13 4.98 -7.80 2.80
C PRO A 13 4.79 -8.39 4.20
N ILE A 14 5.88 -8.95 4.73
CA ILE A 14 5.95 -9.53 6.09
C ILE A 14 6.46 -8.52 7.13
N ALA A 15 6.79 -7.31 6.70
CA ALA A 15 7.18 -6.19 7.57
C ALA A 15 6.69 -4.86 7.00
N GLY A 16 6.50 -3.88 7.89
CA GLY A 16 6.07 -2.53 7.57
C GLY A 16 4.56 -2.36 7.47
N SER A 17 4.13 -1.14 7.18
CA SER A 17 2.72 -0.75 7.15
C SER A 17 1.98 -1.26 5.91
N LEU A 18 0.65 -1.28 6.02
CA LEU A 18 -0.29 -1.19 4.91
C LEU A 18 -0.63 0.28 4.71
N VAL A 19 -0.45 0.82 3.52
CA VAL A 19 -0.80 2.20 3.17
C VAL A 19 -1.88 2.17 2.12
N MET A 20 -2.95 2.95 2.31
CA MET A 20 -4.04 3.11 1.35
C MET A 20 -4.19 4.58 1.00
N ALA A 21 -4.57 4.87 -0.23
CA ALA A 21 -4.84 6.22 -0.67
C ALA A 21 -6.14 6.29 -1.49
N GLY A 22 -6.90 7.36 -1.27
CA GLY A 22 -8.01 7.76 -2.13
C GLY A 22 -7.69 9.07 -2.82
N VAL A 23 -8.04 9.20 -4.09
CA VAL A 23 -7.72 10.37 -4.92
C VAL A 23 -8.89 10.75 -5.82
N ILE A 24 -9.21 12.05 -5.82
CA ILE A 24 -10.02 12.70 -6.86
C ILE A 24 -9.12 13.68 -7.59
N LEU A 25 -8.93 13.51 -8.88
CA LEU A 25 -8.14 14.43 -9.69
C LEU A 25 -8.91 15.71 -9.98
N ASN A 26 -8.29 16.87 -9.77
CA ASN A 26 -8.84 18.17 -10.13
C ASN A 26 -8.56 18.53 -11.60
N THR A 27 -7.56 17.91 -12.19
CA THR A 27 -7.13 18.08 -13.59
C THR A 27 -6.46 16.79 -14.08
N GLU A 28 -6.38 16.64 -15.39
CA GLU A 28 -5.64 15.55 -16.01
C GLU A 28 -4.14 15.67 -15.71
N ILE A 29 -3.49 14.57 -15.33
CA ILE A 29 -2.06 14.49 -15.07
C ILE A 29 -1.43 13.55 -16.10
N ALA A 30 -0.55 14.11 -16.93
CA ALA A 30 0.15 13.34 -17.96
C ALA A 30 1.04 12.24 -17.35
N GLY A 31 0.97 11.05 -17.92
CA GLY A 31 1.81 9.91 -17.54
C GLY A 31 1.24 9.00 -16.45
N LEU A 32 0.03 9.27 -15.92
CA LEU A 32 -0.67 8.35 -15.04
C LEU A 32 -1.24 7.12 -15.78
N ASN A 33 -1.64 7.29 -17.04
CA ASN A 33 -2.28 6.26 -17.87
C ASN A 33 -1.30 5.44 -18.72
N ASP A 34 0.00 5.54 -18.47
CA ASP A 34 0.95 4.71 -19.22
C ASP A 34 0.76 3.25 -18.79
N SER A 35 0.34 2.40 -19.74
CA SER A 35 0.03 0.97 -19.55
C SER A 35 1.22 0.10 -19.08
N LYS A 36 2.36 0.72 -18.81
CA LYS A 36 3.55 0.11 -18.23
C LYS A 36 3.62 0.42 -16.75
N VAL A 37 3.99 -0.56 -15.97
CA VAL A 37 4.30 -0.38 -14.55
C VAL A 37 5.23 0.82 -14.38
N LEU A 38 4.75 1.87 -13.68
CA LEU A 38 5.54 3.08 -13.44
C LEU A 38 6.81 2.73 -12.67
N SER A 39 7.96 3.18 -13.16
CA SER A 39 9.23 3.03 -12.44
C SER A 39 9.21 3.83 -11.13
N GLU A 40 10.06 3.46 -10.17
CA GLU A 40 10.19 4.20 -8.91
C GLU A 40 10.47 5.69 -9.15
N LYS A 41 11.42 6.00 -10.05
CA LYS A 41 11.75 7.38 -10.44
C LYS A 41 10.53 8.14 -10.99
N LYS A 42 9.70 7.48 -11.81
CA LYS A 42 8.51 8.10 -12.37
C LYS A 42 7.46 8.33 -11.30
N ARG A 43 7.23 7.38 -10.39
CA ARG A 43 6.32 7.55 -9.24
C ARG A 43 6.76 8.71 -8.36
N GLU A 44 8.06 8.80 -8.03
CA GLU A 44 8.62 9.91 -7.23
C GLU A 44 8.41 11.27 -7.90
N SER A 45 8.53 11.35 -9.24
CA SER A 45 8.28 12.61 -9.97
C SER A 45 6.80 12.98 -10.04
N LEU A 46 5.90 11.99 -10.08
CA LEU A 46 4.44 12.22 -10.10
C LEU A 46 3.85 12.56 -8.72
N PHE A 47 4.47 12.09 -7.66
CA PHE A 47 3.96 12.24 -6.29
C PHE A 47 3.63 13.69 -5.93
N PRO A 48 4.54 14.67 -6.04
CA PRO A 48 4.20 16.06 -5.73
C PRO A 48 3.14 16.64 -6.67
N ILE A 49 3.15 16.26 -7.95
CA ILE A 49 2.17 16.72 -8.94
C ILE A 49 0.76 16.27 -8.55
N ILE A 50 0.63 15.01 -8.10
CA ILE A 50 -0.66 14.47 -7.63
C ILE A 50 -1.13 15.22 -6.40
N LEU A 51 -0.26 15.46 -5.40
CA LEU A 51 -0.62 16.17 -4.19
C LEU A 51 -1.16 17.59 -4.49
N GLU A 52 -0.55 18.29 -5.44
CA GLU A 52 -0.93 19.66 -5.81
C GLU A 52 -2.23 19.72 -6.64
N ASN A 53 -2.53 18.65 -7.39
CA ASN A 53 -3.61 18.66 -8.40
C ASN A 53 -4.75 17.69 -8.06
N SER A 54 -4.90 17.31 -6.79
CA SER A 54 -5.96 16.39 -6.37
C SER A 54 -6.51 16.71 -4.98
N ARG A 55 -7.69 16.17 -4.69
CA ARG A 55 -8.17 15.94 -3.32
C ARG A 55 -7.81 14.51 -2.97
N TYR A 56 -7.15 14.30 -1.85
CA TYR A 56 -6.67 12.98 -1.47
C TYR A 56 -6.78 12.73 0.04
N HIS A 57 -6.81 11.46 0.40
CA HIS A 57 -6.66 11.00 1.78
C HIS A 57 -5.75 9.77 1.79
N ILE A 58 -4.76 9.78 2.69
CA ILE A 58 -3.83 8.66 2.88
C ILE A 58 -4.04 8.14 4.29
N VAL A 59 -4.18 6.83 4.44
CA VAL A 59 -4.30 6.14 5.73
C VAL A 59 -3.32 4.98 5.79
N SER A 60 -2.71 4.79 6.97
CA SER A 60 -1.72 3.73 7.21
C SER A 60 -2.11 2.89 8.41
N PHE A 61 -1.80 1.60 8.33
CA PHE A 61 -1.93 0.65 9.43
C PHE A 61 -0.56 0.03 9.71
N THR A 62 -0.11 0.13 10.95
CA THR A 62 1.18 -0.44 11.38
C THR A 62 1.16 -1.96 11.34
N ALA A 63 2.34 -2.59 11.37
CA ALA A 63 2.46 -4.04 11.50
C ALA A 63 1.71 -4.58 12.72
N HIS A 64 1.75 -3.86 13.85
CA HIS A 64 1.03 -4.22 15.07
C HIS A 64 -0.49 -4.19 14.88
N GLN A 65 -1.04 -3.14 14.26
CA GLN A 65 -2.47 -3.06 13.95
C GLN A 65 -2.92 -4.18 13.00
N ILE A 66 -2.06 -4.53 12.02
CA ILE A 66 -2.33 -5.64 11.10
C ILE A 66 -2.36 -6.97 11.86
N ASP A 67 -1.45 -7.18 12.81
CA ASP A 67 -1.42 -8.40 13.62
C ASP A 67 -2.64 -8.51 14.54
N GLU A 68 -3.10 -7.40 15.13
CA GLU A 68 -4.26 -7.37 16.01
C GLU A 68 -5.60 -7.53 15.27
N MET A 69 -5.78 -6.80 14.18
CA MET A 69 -7.06 -6.72 13.46
C MET A 69 -7.18 -7.77 12.35
N GLY A 70 -6.06 -8.14 11.74
CA GLY A 70 -5.99 -8.86 10.47
C GLY A 70 -6.05 -7.94 9.27
N ILE A 71 -5.37 -8.34 8.18
CA ILE A 71 -5.21 -7.52 6.97
C ILE A 71 -6.54 -7.12 6.32
N SER A 72 -7.53 -8.02 6.31
CA SER A 72 -8.84 -7.76 5.70
C SER A 72 -9.63 -6.68 6.45
N LYS A 73 -9.55 -6.66 7.78
CA LYS A 73 -10.20 -5.61 8.59
C LYS A 73 -9.47 -4.27 8.46
N CYS A 74 -8.14 -4.28 8.34
CA CYS A 74 -7.39 -3.06 8.05
C CYS A 74 -7.77 -2.48 6.68
N LEU A 75 -7.92 -3.32 5.65
CA LEU A 75 -8.39 -2.89 4.34
C LEU A 75 -9.81 -2.31 4.40
N ALA A 76 -10.74 -2.98 5.08
CA ALA A 76 -12.09 -2.44 5.28
C ALA A 76 -12.07 -1.08 6.00
N ALA A 77 -11.37 -0.96 7.11
CA ALA A 77 -11.24 0.28 7.86
C ALA A 77 -10.58 1.41 7.05
N GLY A 78 -9.59 1.08 6.21
CA GLY A 78 -8.96 2.04 5.31
C GLY A 78 -9.92 2.55 4.22
N LEU A 79 -10.71 1.66 3.62
CA LEU A 79 -11.75 2.02 2.66
C LEU A 79 -12.79 2.94 3.30
N GLU A 80 -13.30 2.58 4.47
CA GLU A 80 -14.26 3.40 5.23
C GLU A 80 -13.68 4.77 5.60
N SER A 81 -12.41 4.82 6.05
CA SER A 81 -11.73 6.08 6.36
C SER A 81 -11.64 6.98 5.13
N ILE A 82 -11.26 6.46 3.98
CA ILE A 82 -11.18 7.23 2.72
C ILE A 82 -12.57 7.77 2.34
N MET A 83 -13.60 6.93 2.40
CA MET A 83 -14.97 7.31 2.06
C MET A 83 -15.56 8.36 3.01
N GLN A 84 -15.11 8.40 4.27
CA GLN A 84 -15.50 9.42 5.25
C GLN A 84 -14.81 10.77 5.03
N HIS A 85 -13.58 10.77 4.54
CA HIS A 85 -12.76 11.98 4.41
C HIS A 85 -12.82 12.63 3.02
N ILE A 86 -13.20 11.87 2.00
CA ILE A 86 -13.34 12.36 0.63
C ILE A 86 -14.82 12.44 0.27
N ASP A 87 -15.28 13.65 -0.03
CA ASP A 87 -16.63 13.87 -0.55
C ASP A 87 -16.70 13.45 -2.02
N SER A 88 -17.29 12.27 -2.26
CA SER A 88 -17.51 11.69 -3.58
C SER A 88 -18.77 10.82 -3.57
N GLU A 89 -19.43 10.74 -4.73
CA GLU A 89 -20.58 9.85 -4.94
C GLU A 89 -20.18 8.51 -5.58
N ASP A 90 -18.97 8.42 -6.11
CA ASP A 90 -18.47 7.24 -6.82
C ASP A 90 -17.06 6.87 -6.34
N PHE A 91 -16.94 5.70 -5.72
CA PHE A 91 -15.68 5.16 -5.22
C PHE A 91 -15.32 3.88 -5.96
N LEU A 92 -14.09 3.83 -6.49
CA LEU A 92 -13.56 2.68 -7.21
C LEU A 92 -12.23 2.22 -6.60
N PHE A 93 -12.22 1.00 -6.09
CA PHE A 93 -11.04 0.37 -5.51
C PHE A 93 -10.39 -0.63 -6.46
N ASP A 94 -9.05 -0.62 -6.56
CA ASP A 94 -8.30 -1.65 -7.29
C ASP A 94 -8.36 -2.97 -6.54
N GLY A 95 -9.05 -3.93 -7.11
CA GLY A 95 -9.18 -5.24 -6.49
C GLY A 95 -10.44 -5.99 -6.90
N ASN A 96 -10.66 -7.12 -6.24
CA ASN A 96 -11.79 -8.02 -6.49
C ASN A 96 -12.73 -8.16 -5.28
N SER A 97 -12.49 -7.41 -4.21
CA SER A 97 -13.27 -7.50 -2.97
C SER A 97 -13.48 -6.12 -2.36
N THR A 98 -14.70 -5.86 -1.89
CA THR A 98 -15.03 -4.66 -1.11
C THR A 98 -14.74 -4.84 0.39
N PHE A 99 -14.33 -6.02 0.83
CA PHE A 99 -14.15 -6.37 2.25
C PHE A 99 -15.38 -6.10 3.11
N GLY A 100 -16.58 -6.14 2.49
CA GLY A 100 -17.86 -5.87 3.14
C GLY A 100 -18.26 -4.39 3.21
N VAL A 101 -17.43 -3.47 2.71
CA VAL A 101 -17.74 -2.03 2.65
C VAL A 101 -18.78 -1.78 1.56
N ARG A 102 -19.84 -1.01 1.91
CA ARG A 102 -20.94 -0.66 1.00
C ARG A 102 -20.65 0.64 0.27
N GLY A 103 -21.27 0.82 -0.91
CA GLY A 103 -21.12 2.04 -1.70
C GLY A 103 -19.78 2.14 -2.44
N LEU A 104 -19.06 1.03 -2.57
CA LEU A 104 -17.77 0.92 -3.22
C LEU A 104 -17.86 -0.05 -4.40
N ARG A 105 -17.32 0.35 -5.54
CA ARG A 105 -17.08 -0.52 -6.70
C ARG A 105 -15.66 -1.05 -6.70
N THR A 106 -15.43 -2.19 -7.31
CA THR A 106 -14.10 -2.77 -7.48
C THR A 106 -13.83 -3.08 -8.96
N MET A 107 -12.57 -2.97 -9.34
CA MET A 107 -12.10 -3.36 -10.68
C MET A 107 -10.67 -3.90 -10.56
N ILE A 108 -10.44 -5.09 -11.08
CA ILE A 108 -9.09 -5.68 -11.13
C ILE A 108 -8.22 -4.91 -12.10
N LYS A 109 -7.01 -4.52 -11.67
CA LYS A 109 -6.04 -3.72 -12.42
C LYS A 109 -6.63 -2.36 -12.86
N ALA A 110 -7.37 -1.73 -11.98
CA ALA A 110 -7.92 -0.40 -12.23
C ALA A 110 -6.83 0.66 -12.29
N ASP A 111 -5.74 0.47 -11.55
CA ASP A 111 -4.53 1.31 -11.55
C ASP A 111 -3.92 1.51 -12.95
N ALA A 112 -4.04 0.50 -13.82
CA ALA A 112 -3.57 0.55 -15.22
C ALA A 112 -4.57 1.20 -16.20
N LYS A 113 -5.79 1.54 -15.76
CA LYS A 113 -6.89 1.96 -16.65
C LYS A 113 -7.55 3.27 -16.25
N ILE A 114 -7.58 3.57 -14.95
CA ILE A 114 -8.32 4.70 -14.36
C ILE A 114 -7.32 5.65 -13.71
N PRO A 115 -7.23 6.90 -14.18
CA PRO A 115 -6.24 7.88 -13.71
C PRO A 115 -6.27 8.10 -12.20
N GLU A 116 -7.46 8.20 -11.60
CA GLU A 116 -7.65 8.41 -10.17
C GLU A 116 -7.09 7.22 -9.36
N VAL A 117 -7.28 5.99 -9.85
CA VAL A 117 -6.76 4.79 -9.19
C VAL A 117 -5.24 4.70 -9.38
N SER A 118 -4.73 5.04 -10.57
CA SER A 118 -3.28 5.15 -10.82
C SER A 118 -2.62 6.18 -9.90
N ALA A 119 -3.25 7.34 -9.71
CA ALA A 119 -2.78 8.36 -8.78
C ALA A 119 -2.77 7.86 -7.33
N ALA A 120 -3.83 7.17 -6.90
CA ALA A 120 -3.91 6.55 -5.58
C ALA A 120 -2.79 5.51 -5.37
N SER A 121 -2.55 4.66 -6.38
CA SER A 121 -1.43 3.69 -6.39
C SER A 121 -0.09 4.37 -6.19
N VAL A 122 0.18 5.48 -6.90
CA VAL A 122 1.42 6.26 -6.74
C VAL A 122 1.53 6.81 -5.32
N LEU A 123 0.46 7.42 -4.77
CA LEU A 123 0.49 7.98 -3.42
C LEU A 123 0.74 6.90 -2.36
N ALA A 124 0.03 5.78 -2.44
CA ALA A 124 0.19 4.67 -1.49
C ALA A 124 1.60 4.07 -1.58
N LYS A 125 2.08 3.81 -2.79
CA LYS A 125 3.38 3.16 -3.03
C LYS A 125 4.55 4.02 -2.61
N VAL A 126 4.58 5.30 -3.01
CA VAL A 126 5.66 6.23 -2.65
C VAL A 126 5.70 6.46 -1.14
N THR A 127 4.54 6.69 -0.52
CA THR A 127 4.45 6.88 0.93
C THR A 127 5.02 5.69 1.67
N ARG A 128 4.64 4.48 1.29
CA ARG A 128 5.14 3.25 1.92
C ARG A 128 6.62 3.01 1.66
N ASP A 129 7.10 3.18 0.43
CA ASP A 129 8.50 2.94 0.09
C ASP A 129 9.43 3.90 0.86
N ARG A 130 9.04 5.17 1.01
CA ARG A 130 9.76 6.15 1.83
C ARG A 130 9.81 5.75 3.31
N GLU A 131 8.68 5.28 3.86
CA GLU A 131 8.64 4.73 5.22
C GLU A 131 9.63 3.58 5.39
N MET A 132 9.67 2.63 4.45
CA MET A 132 10.58 1.49 4.53
C MET A 132 12.06 1.90 4.42
N VAL A 133 12.39 2.94 3.66
CA VAL A 133 13.75 3.51 3.60
C VAL A 133 14.14 4.15 4.94
N GLU A 134 13.23 4.88 5.59
CA GLU A 134 13.50 5.45 6.93
C GLU A 134 13.63 4.35 7.99
N LEU A 135 12.79 3.31 7.93
CA LEU A 135 12.88 2.17 8.83
C LEU A 135 14.17 1.34 8.64
N ALA A 136 14.74 1.33 7.43
CA ALA A 136 16.04 0.70 7.18
C ALA A 136 17.18 1.37 7.95
N LYS A 137 17.09 2.67 8.20
CA LYS A 137 18.08 3.40 9.03
C LYS A 137 17.99 2.99 10.50
N LYS A 138 16.78 2.67 10.99
CA LYS A 138 16.53 2.22 12.37
C LYS A 138 16.88 0.75 12.57
N PHE A 139 16.70 -0.07 11.53
CA PHE A 139 16.93 -1.52 11.54
C PHE A 139 17.83 -1.93 10.37
N PRO A 140 19.10 -1.50 10.35
CA PRO A 140 19.97 -1.66 9.18
C PRO A 140 20.31 -3.13 8.85
N GLU A 141 20.15 -4.04 9.81
CA GLU A 141 20.46 -5.45 9.66
C GLU A 141 19.49 -6.22 8.74
N TYR A 142 18.31 -5.64 8.41
CA TYR A 142 17.29 -6.33 7.61
C TYR A 142 17.29 -5.97 6.13
N GLY A 143 17.85 -4.81 5.71
CA GLY A 143 17.89 -4.37 4.32
C GLY A 143 16.54 -3.93 3.77
N PHE A 144 15.69 -3.29 4.59
CA PHE A 144 14.34 -2.84 4.22
C PHE A 144 14.31 -1.85 3.06
N GLU A 145 15.38 -1.08 2.83
CA GLU A 145 15.52 -0.17 1.70
C GLU A 145 15.50 -0.88 0.35
N GLY A 146 15.95 -2.14 0.31
CA GLY A 146 15.97 -2.95 -0.91
C GLY A 146 14.63 -3.64 -1.16
N HIS A 147 14.25 -4.57 -0.29
CA HIS A 147 13.09 -5.42 -0.48
C HIS A 147 11.77 -4.85 0.07
N LYS A 148 11.79 -3.68 0.70
CA LYS A 148 10.58 -2.97 1.20
C LYS A 148 9.68 -3.84 2.10
N GLY A 149 10.26 -4.79 2.83
CA GLY A 149 9.55 -5.69 3.74
C GLY A 149 8.96 -6.95 3.11
N TYR A 150 9.13 -7.15 1.80
CA TYR A 150 8.72 -8.40 1.16
C TYR A 150 9.58 -9.59 1.60
N GLY A 151 8.99 -10.80 1.61
CA GLY A 151 9.62 -12.04 2.05
C GLY A 151 10.65 -12.60 1.05
N THR A 152 11.59 -11.78 0.62
CA THR A 152 12.71 -12.22 -0.21
C THR A 152 13.67 -13.11 0.57
N LYS A 153 14.52 -13.84 -0.14
CA LYS A 153 15.53 -14.70 0.52
C LYS A 153 16.40 -13.90 1.49
N THR A 154 16.86 -12.70 1.10
CA THR A 154 17.69 -11.84 1.94
C THR A 154 16.96 -11.39 3.21
N HIS A 155 15.67 -11.07 3.13
CA HIS A 155 14.86 -10.71 4.30
C HIS A 155 14.66 -11.91 5.23
N VAL A 156 14.32 -13.08 4.68
CA VAL A 156 14.17 -14.31 5.46
C VAL A 156 15.49 -14.71 6.15
N ASP A 157 16.63 -14.62 5.46
CA ASP A 157 17.95 -14.91 6.03
C ASP A 157 18.28 -13.92 7.17
N ALA A 158 17.94 -12.63 7.03
CA ALA A 158 18.08 -11.64 8.08
C ALA A 158 17.23 -11.97 9.32
N ILE A 159 15.96 -12.38 9.12
CA ILE A 159 15.09 -12.84 10.23
C ILE A 159 15.65 -14.07 10.93
N LYS A 160 16.17 -15.06 10.18
CA LYS A 160 16.81 -16.24 10.77
C LYS A 160 18.01 -15.88 11.65
N LYS A 161 18.77 -14.85 11.24
CA LYS A 161 19.97 -14.42 11.95
C LYS A 161 19.68 -13.52 13.15
N HIS A 162 18.75 -12.58 13.01
CA HIS A 162 18.53 -11.50 13.97
C HIS A 162 17.17 -11.60 14.72
N GLY A 163 16.29 -12.51 14.32
CA GLY A 163 14.91 -12.60 14.82
C GLY A 163 14.00 -11.55 14.19
N TYR A 164 12.77 -11.46 14.72
CA TYR A 164 11.82 -10.40 14.34
C TYR A 164 12.11 -9.10 15.07
N CYS A 165 12.02 -7.96 14.39
CA CYS A 165 11.95 -6.66 15.01
C CYS A 165 10.49 -6.17 15.14
N GLU A 166 10.29 -4.98 15.72
CA GLU A 166 8.96 -4.44 16.03
C GLU A 166 8.05 -4.19 14.82
N ILE A 167 8.63 -4.03 13.61
CA ILE A 167 7.86 -3.78 12.40
C ILE A 167 7.53 -5.03 11.59
N HIS A 168 7.89 -6.22 12.07
CA HIS A 168 7.49 -7.46 11.44
C HIS A 168 6.03 -7.81 11.78
N ARG A 169 5.33 -8.35 10.78
CA ARG A 169 3.96 -8.85 10.91
C ARG A 169 4.00 -10.32 11.37
N LYS A 170 3.95 -10.53 12.66
CA LYS A 170 4.11 -11.86 13.27
C LYS A 170 2.95 -12.81 12.96
N SER A 171 1.79 -12.28 12.58
CA SER A 171 0.63 -13.06 12.14
C SER A 171 0.78 -13.62 10.72
N PHE A 172 1.74 -13.11 9.93
CA PHE A 172 2.02 -13.60 8.58
C PHE A 172 2.91 -14.82 8.63
N LYS A 173 2.35 -15.99 8.29
CA LYS A 173 3.09 -17.26 8.29
C LYS A 173 4.01 -17.37 7.08
N LEU A 174 5.29 -17.57 7.32
CA LEU A 174 6.28 -17.88 6.29
C LEU A 174 6.70 -19.33 6.42
N LYS A 175 6.42 -20.16 5.42
CA LYS A 175 6.84 -21.57 5.38
C LYS A 175 8.35 -21.75 5.61
N ALA A 176 9.16 -20.82 5.14
CA ALA A 176 10.62 -20.85 5.29
C ALA A 176 11.11 -20.61 6.74
N LEU A 177 10.23 -20.15 7.65
CA LEU A 177 10.51 -19.92 9.07
C LEU A 177 9.77 -20.92 9.98
N GLU A 178 8.92 -21.79 9.41
CA GLU A 178 8.28 -22.86 10.19
C GLU A 178 9.33 -23.92 10.55
N PRO A 179 9.35 -24.41 11.81
CA PRO A 179 10.23 -25.52 12.16
C PRO A 179 9.86 -26.74 11.30
N THR A 180 10.82 -27.29 10.59
CA THR A 180 10.66 -28.60 9.94
C THR A 180 10.41 -29.65 11.02
N LEU A 181 9.18 -30.13 11.07
CA LEU A 181 8.85 -31.30 11.88
C LEU A 181 9.55 -32.53 11.25
N PHE A 182 10.66 -32.95 11.83
CA PHE A 182 11.24 -34.26 11.66
C PHE A 182 11.31 -34.94 13.01
#